data_ce6a6309bc94b592a2c4e3e75aed99aa
#
_entry.id   ce6a6309bc94b592a2c4e3e75aed99aa
#
_cell.length_a   1.000
_cell.length_b   1.000
_cell.length_c   1.000
_cell.angle_alpha   90.00
_cell.angle_beta   90.00
_cell.angle_gamma   90.00
#
_symmetry.space_group_name_H-M   'P 1'
#
loop_
_entity.id
_entity.type
_entity.pdbx_description
1 polymer ?
#
loop_
_entity_poly.entity_id
_entity_poly.type
_entity_poly.pdbx_seq_one_letter_code
_entity_poly.pdbx_strand_id
1 'polypeptide(L)'
;MKTVLITGCSSGYGLETARYFHSRGWNVVATMRKPREDVLPRSERLRVQALDVTQPDSIAAALDACGPVDVLVNNAGIGLFGAFEATPMTIVREVFETNTFGVMAMTQAVLPQLRARGSGVIVNVTSSATLAPMPLVAAYTASKTAIEGFTGSLAHELQAFGVRVKLVEPGYGPSTQFSQNTGSRLEGLIPPAYASYAQSVFAAFTQPSAVTTEADVADAVWRAANDSSQQLRFPAGADAVALMNSHRSATCG
;
A
#
# COMPACT_ATOMS: atom_id res chain seq x y z
N MET A 1 -16.69 -17.99 7.16
CA MET A 1 -16.66 -16.56 6.79
C MET A 1 -15.20 -16.19 6.60
N LYS A 2 -14.85 -15.43 5.56
CA LYS A 2 -13.44 -15.07 5.29
C LYS A 2 -12.97 -13.92 6.18
N THR A 3 -11.68 -13.92 6.53
CA THR A 3 -11.03 -12.89 7.35
C THR A 3 -9.98 -12.15 6.52
N VAL A 4 -10.03 -10.82 6.54
CA VAL A 4 -9.00 -9.95 5.98
C VAL A 4 -8.26 -9.20 7.09
N LEU A 5 -6.93 -9.24 7.05
CA LEU A 5 -6.03 -8.41 7.86
C LEU A 5 -5.53 -7.26 6.99
N ILE A 6 -5.75 -6.02 7.43
CA ILE A 6 -5.37 -4.82 6.68
C ILE A 6 -4.43 -3.97 7.53
N THR A 7 -3.26 -3.62 6.99
CA THR A 7 -2.31 -2.74 7.68
C THR A 7 -2.55 -1.28 7.33
N GLY A 8 -2.39 -0.37 8.31
CA GLY A 8 -2.48 1.07 8.09
C GLY A 8 -3.91 1.62 7.92
N CYS A 9 -4.84 1.20 8.78
CA CYS A 9 -6.27 1.57 8.72
C CYS A 9 -6.64 2.83 9.51
N SER A 10 -5.69 3.65 9.95
CA SER A 10 -6.01 4.87 10.72
C SER A 10 -6.68 5.97 9.87
N SER A 11 -6.51 5.93 8.54
CA SER A 11 -7.06 6.92 7.59
C SER A 11 -6.92 6.42 6.15
N GLY A 12 -7.43 7.17 5.18
CA GLY A 12 -7.20 7.00 3.74
C GLY A 12 -7.58 5.61 3.22
N TYR A 13 -6.74 5.07 2.35
CA TYR A 13 -7.01 3.83 1.62
C TYR A 13 -7.27 2.62 2.52
N GLY A 14 -6.48 2.44 3.58
CA GLY A 14 -6.65 1.32 4.51
C GLY A 14 -7.97 1.39 5.29
N LEU A 15 -8.35 2.58 5.73
CA LEU A 15 -9.61 2.80 6.42
C LEU A 15 -10.81 2.50 5.51
N GLU A 16 -10.80 3.00 4.29
CA GLU A 16 -11.89 2.77 3.34
C GLU A 16 -11.94 1.30 2.89
N THR A 17 -10.78 0.67 2.69
CA THR A 17 -10.70 -0.77 2.42
C THR A 17 -11.32 -1.59 3.55
N ALA A 18 -11.07 -1.23 4.81
CA ALA A 18 -11.66 -1.91 5.96
C ALA A 18 -13.19 -1.80 5.97
N ARG A 19 -13.73 -0.60 5.70
CA ARG A 19 -15.18 -0.37 5.56
C ARG A 19 -15.78 -1.18 4.40
N TYR A 20 -15.07 -1.21 3.28
CA TYR A 20 -15.52 -1.89 2.07
C TYR A 20 -15.64 -3.41 2.27
N PHE A 21 -14.63 -4.05 2.88
CA PHE A 21 -14.70 -5.49 3.21
C PHE A 21 -15.77 -5.80 4.26
N HIS A 22 -15.86 -4.96 5.30
CA HIS A 22 -16.88 -5.12 6.34
C HIS A 22 -18.31 -5.04 5.78
N SER A 23 -18.59 -4.08 4.89
CA SER A 23 -19.91 -3.94 4.26
C SER A 23 -20.29 -5.14 3.38
N ARG A 24 -19.29 -5.90 2.91
CA ARG A 24 -19.48 -7.13 2.12
C ARG A 24 -19.47 -8.41 2.95
N GLY A 25 -19.61 -8.30 4.27
CA GLY A 25 -19.82 -9.43 5.16
C GLY A 25 -18.56 -10.18 5.57
N TRP A 26 -17.36 -9.62 5.37
CA TRP A 26 -16.12 -10.25 5.83
C TRP A 26 -15.84 -9.92 7.30
N ASN A 27 -15.08 -10.80 7.95
CA ASN A 27 -14.39 -10.45 9.17
C ASN A 27 -13.20 -9.56 8.82
N VAL A 28 -13.09 -8.42 9.49
CA VAL A 28 -12.04 -7.42 9.23
C VAL A 28 -11.19 -7.22 10.48
N VAL A 29 -9.89 -7.38 10.35
CA VAL A 29 -8.91 -6.95 11.34
C VAL A 29 -8.20 -5.71 10.79
N ALA A 30 -8.67 -4.55 11.22
CA ALA A 30 -8.13 -3.26 10.84
C ALA A 30 -7.00 -2.87 11.78
N THR A 31 -5.78 -2.75 11.27
CA THR A 31 -4.63 -2.50 12.14
C THR A 31 -4.03 -1.11 11.94
N MET A 32 -3.51 -0.54 13.03
CA MET A 32 -2.88 0.77 13.06
C MET A 32 -1.93 0.87 14.26
N ARG A 33 -0.92 1.72 14.19
CA ARG A 33 0.07 1.87 15.28
C ARG A 33 -0.57 2.28 16.62
N LYS A 34 -1.55 3.19 16.57
CA LYS A 34 -2.34 3.64 17.73
C LYS A 34 -3.80 3.32 17.44
N PRO A 35 -4.39 2.30 18.05
CA PRO A 35 -5.78 1.92 17.85
C PRO A 35 -6.75 3.08 18.10
N ARG A 36 -7.68 3.27 17.18
CA ARG A 36 -8.75 4.27 17.25
C ARG A 36 -10.07 3.59 16.89
N GLU A 37 -10.87 3.30 17.91
CA GLU A 37 -12.16 2.63 17.73
C GLU A 37 -13.25 3.54 17.16
N ASP A 38 -13.03 4.86 17.17
CA ASP A 38 -13.97 5.88 16.67
C ASP A 38 -14.02 5.99 15.14
N VAL A 39 -13.02 5.45 14.42
CA VAL A 39 -12.91 5.61 12.96
C VAL A 39 -13.67 4.55 12.16
N LEU A 40 -14.06 3.46 12.79
CA LEU A 40 -14.75 2.32 12.17
C LEU A 40 -16.03 1.97 12.94
N PRO A 41 -17.05 1.38 12.30
CA PRO A 41 -18.28 0.99 12.99
C PRO A 41 -18.00 -0.12 14.01
N ARG A 42 -18.68 -0.08 15.15
CA ARG A 42 -18.67 -1.19 16.11
C ARG A 42 -19.41 -2.38 15.53
N SER A 43 -18.75 -3.52 15.47
CA SER A 43 -19.30 -4.77 14.93
C SER A 43 -18.51 -5.98 15.45
N GLU A 44 -19.19 -7.10 15.65
CA GLU A 44 -18.54 -8.38 15.98
C GLU A 44 -17.61 -8.88 14.88
N ARG A 45 -17.83 -8.43 13.63
CA ARG A 45 -17.03 -8.78 12.46
C ARG A 45 -15.92 -7.78 12.15
N LEU A 46 -15.72 -6.74 12.99
CA LEU A 46 -14.69 -5.75 12.78
C LEU A 46 -13.94 -5.51 14.08
N ARG A 47 -12.64 -5.75 14.06
CA ARG A 47 -11.73 -5.50 15.17
C ARG A 47 -10.67 -4.49 14.79
N VAL A 48 -10.44 -3.53 15.67
CA VAL A 48 -9.31 -2.60 15.56
C VAL A 48 -8.18 -3.12 16.45
N GLN A 49 -6.96 -3.19 15.90
CA GLN A 49 -5.83 -3.79 16.59
C GLN A 49 -4.55 -2.97 16.41
N ALA A 50 -3.70 -2.97 17.45
CA ALA A 50 -2.39 -2.35 17.37
C ALA A 50 -1.46 -3.15 16.44
N LEU A 51 -0.77 -2.45 15.53
CA LEU A 51 0.28 -3.02 14.70
C LEU A 51 1.23 -1.92 14.21
N ASP A 52 2.51 -2.11 14.51
CA ASP A 52 3.61 -1.43 13.85
C ASP A 52 4.35 -2.44 12.97
N VAL A 53 4.28 -2.26 11.66
CA VAL A 53 4.89 -3.17 10.68
C VAL A 53 6.43 -3.16 10.69
N THR A 54 7.03 -2.19 11.39
CA THR A 54 8.48 -2.11 11.55
C THR A 54 9.00 -2.85 12.79
N GLN A 55 8.09 -3.43 13.60
CA GLN A 55 8.43 -4.08 14.87
C GLN A 55 8.03 -5.57 14.83
N PRO A 56 8.99 -6.50 14.84
CA PRO A 56 8.72 -7.94 14.77
C PRO A 56 7.77 -8.44 15.87
N ASP A 57 7.94 -7.97 17.11
CA ASP A 57 7.09 -8.37 18.23
C ASP A 57 5.64 -7.88 18.06
N SER A 58 5.46 -6.68 17.46
CA SER A 58 4.14 -6.16 17.16
C SER A 58 3.45 -6.99 16.07
N ILE A 59 4.20 -7.45 15.07
CA ILE A 59 3.69 -8.32 14.01
C ILE A 59 3.25 -9.67 14.59
N ALA A 60 4.09 -10.30 15.42
CA ALA A 60 3.78 -11.58 16.06
C ALA A 60 2.52 -11.46 16.92
N ALA A 61 2.46 -10.49 17.83
CA ALA A 61 1.29 -10.25 18.68
C ALA A 61 0.01 -9.99 17.89
N ALA A 62 0.12 -9.26 16.78
CA ALA A 62 -1.03 -8.97 15.93
C ALA A 62 -1.57 -10.23 15.23
N LEU A 63 -0.72 -11.11 14.73
CA LEU A 63 -1.12 -12.36 14.10
C LEU A 63 -1.70 -13.36 15.09
N ASP A 64 -1.11 -13.49 16.28
CA ASP A 64 -1.61 -14.34 17.36
C ASP A 64 -3.04 -13.93 17.77
N ALA A 65 -3.27 -12.64 17.93
CA ALA A 65 -4.59 -12.12 18.30
C ALA A 65 -5.61 -12.16 17.14
N CYS A 66 -5.14 -12.11 15.90
CA CYS A 66 -5.99 -12.12 14.70
C CYS A 66 -6.60 -13.51 14.46
N GLY A 67 -5.85 -14.58 14.67
CA GLY A 67 -6.20 -15.94 14.27
C GLY A 67 -6.05 -16.15 12.74
N PRO A 68 -6.78 -17.12 12.16
CA PRO A 68 -6.65 -17.46 10.74
C PRO A 68 -7.00 -16.30 9.80
N VAL A 69 -6.10 -15.97 8.88
CA VAL A 69 -6.23 -14.91 7.87
C VAL A 69 -6.42 -15.53 6.48
N ASP A 70 -7.44 -15.11 5.72
CA ASP A 70 -7.63 -15.50 4.32
C ASP A 70 -6.95 -14.54 3.36
N VAL A 71 -6.95 -13.26 3.71
CA VAL A 71 -6.34 -12.19 2.91
C VAL A 71 -5.51 -11.28 3.80
N LEU A 72 -4.25 -11.07 3.43
CA LEU A 72 -3.40 -9.99 3.96
C LEU A 72 -3.41 -8.83 2.98
N VAL A 73 -3.72 -7.62 3.46
CA VAL A 73 -3.57 -6.37 2.70
C VAL A 73 -2.45 -5.54 3.32
N ASN A 74 -1.30 -5.51 2.68
CA ASN A 74 -0.19 -4.65 3.02
C ASN A 74 -0.44 -3.25 2.44
N ASN A 75 -1.09 -2.40 3.23
CA ASN A 75 -1.42 -1.04 2.84
C ASN A 75 -0.63 0.01 3.63
N ALA A 76 -0.14 -0.31 4.83
CA ALA A 76 0.67 0.63 5.61
C ALA A 76 1.84 1.18 4.77
N GLY A 77 2.00 2.49 4.79
CA GLY A 77 3.06 3.14 4.04
C GLY A 77 3.19 4.62 4.41
N ILE A 78 4.35 5.17 4.12
CA ILE A 78 4.67 6.58 4.32
C ILE A 78 5.18 7.19 3.03
N GLY A 79 4.77 8.43 2.76
CA GLY A 79 5.25 9.22 1.63
C GLY A 79 6.54 9.97 1.95
N LEU A 80 7.27 10.28 0.89
CA LEU A 80 8.41 11.17 0.94
C LEU A 80 8.44 12.00 -0.33
N PHE A 81 8.50 13.30 -0.16
CA PHE A 81 8.65 14.27 -1.24
C PHE A 81 9.84 15.18 -0.93
N GLY A 82 10.75 15.37 -1.87
CA GLY A 82 11.93 16.23 -1.68
C GLY A 82 13.02 15.94 -2.70
N ALA A 83 13.97 16.89 -2.84
CA ALA A 83 15.18 16.68 -3.62
C ALA A 83 16.03 15.60 -2.95
N PHE A 84 16.48 14.61 -3.70
CA PHE A 84 17.20 13.47 -3.12
C PHE A 84 18.51 13.90 -2.45
N GLU A 85 19.23 14.87 -3.01
CA GLU A 85 20.48 15.37 -2.43
C GLU A 85 20.31 16.01 -1.05
N ALA A 86 19.11 16.57 -0.77
CA ALA A 86 18.79 17.17 0.53
C ALA A 86 18.10 16.17 1.49
N THR A 87 17.84 14.97 1.05
CA THR A 87 17.11 13.97 1.84
C THR A 87 18.09 13.17 2.72
N PRO A 88 18.03 13.30 4.05
CA PRO A 88 18.88 12.51 4.95
C PRO A 88 18.66 11.00 4.75
N MET A 89 19.76 10.24 4.74
CA MET A 89 19.67 8.77 4.61
C MET A 89 18.91 8.11 5.76
N THR A 90 18.77 8.74 6.90
CA THR A 90 17.90 8.30 8.00
C THR A 90 16.43 8.29 7.60
N ILE A 91 15.98 9.34 6.91
CA ILE A 91 14.61 9.43 6.36
C ILE A 91 14.41 8.38 5.24
N VAL A 92 15.40 8.22 4.36
CA VAL A 92 15.34 7.17 3.32
C VAL A 92 15.16 5.80 3.96
N ARG A 93 15.95 5.46 5.00
CA ARG A 93 15.82 4.19 5.72
C ARG A 93 14.44 4.04 6.37
N GLU A 94 13.90 5.08 7.01
CA GLU A 94 12.55 5.04 7.60
C GLU A 94 11.46 4.71 6.56
N VAL A 95 11.58 5.27 5.35
CA VAL A 95 10.67 4.97 4.25
C VAL A 95 10.78 3.50 3.83
N PHE A 96 12.00 2.98 3.70
CA PHE A 96 12.22 1.57 3.35
C PHE A 96 11.78 0.62 4.47
N GLU A 97 12.02 0.97 5.75
CA GLU A 97 11.56 0.17 6.89
C GLU A 97 10.04 -0.03 6.85
N THR A 98 9.28 1.03 6.56
CA THR A 98 7.81 0.91 6.51
C THR A 98 7.33 0.31 5.19
N ASN A 99 7.76 0.87 4.05
CA ASN A 99 7.16 0.58 2.74
C ASN A 99 7.66 -0.72 2.13
N THR A 100 8.85 -1.19 2.55
CA THR A 100 9.53 -2.34 1.96
C THR A 100 9.69 -3.46 2.98
N PHE A 101 10.50 -3.25 4.01
CA PHE A 101 10.79 -4.30 5.00
C PHE A 101 9.56 -4.66 5.84
N GLY A 102 8.71 -3.70 6.20
CA GLY A 102 7.45 -3.96 6.89
C GLY A 102 6.49 -4.83 6.07
N VAL A 103 6.39 -4.59 4.76
CA VAL A 103 5.59 -5.43 3.84
C VAL A 103 6.17 -6.85 3.76
N MET A 104 7.50 -6.98 3.64
CA MET A 104 8.17 -8.29 3.62
C MET A 104 7.98 -9.05 4.94
N ALA A 105 8.15 -8.37 6.08
CA ALA A 105 7.99 -8.96 7.41
C ALA A 105 6.55 -9.44 7.66
N MET A 106 5.54 -8.64 7.34
CA MET A 106 4.13 -9.05 7.43
C MET A 106 3.84 -10.24 6.53
N THR A 107 4.36 -10.22 5.30
CA THR A 107 4.22 -11.33 4.35
C THR A 107 4.85 -12.59 4.88
N GLN A 108 6.10 -12.52 5.35
CA GLN A 108 6.83 -13.66 5.91
C GLN A 108 6.10 -14.26 7.10
N ALA A 109 5.55 -13.44 7.98
CA ALA A 109 4.87 -13.88 9.19
C ALA A 109 3.52 -14.58 8.89
N VAL A 110 2.79 -14.17 7.84
CA VAL A 110 1.49 -14.78 7.48
C VAL A 110 1.64 -16.04 6.61
N LEU A 111 2.74 -16.16 5.86
CA LEU A 111 2.93 -17.24 4.88
C LEU A 111 2.81 -18.65 5.44
N PRO A 112 3.32 -19.01 6.63
CA PRO A 112 3.21 -20.37 7.15
C PRO A 112 1.77 -20.85 7.26
N GLN A 113 0.84 -20.02 7.74
CA GLN A 113 -0.57 -20.40 7.85
C GLN A 113 -1.27 -20.50 6.49
N LEU A 114 -0.95 -19.60 5.53
CA LEU A 114 -1.53 -19.64 4.18
C LEU A 114 -1.05 -20.89 3.44
N ARG A 115 0.24 -21.19 3.51
CA ARG A 115 0.84 -22.39 2.92
C ARG A 115 0.27 -23.68 3.51
N ALA A 116 0.17 -23.78 4.83
CA ALA A 116 -0.37 -24.95 5.51
C ALA A 116 -1.82 -25.22 5.10
N ARG A 117 -2.60 -24.17 4.83
CA ARG A 117 -3.98 -24.26 4.38
C ARG A 117 -4.11 -24.53 2.87
N GLY A 118 -3.06 -24.30 2.09
CA GLY A 118 -3.08 -24.43 0.63
C GLY A 118 -3.93 -23.36 -0.07
N SER A 119 -4.18 -22.23 0.59
CA SER A 119 -5.00 -21.14 0.04
C SER A 119 -4.77 -19.82 0.77
N GLY A 120 -4.91 -18.72 0.05
CA GLY A 120 -4.84 -17.37 0.58
C GLY A 120 -4.46 -16.34 -0.47
N VAL A 121 -4.59 -15.06 -0.11
CA VAL A 121 -4.20 -13.95 -0.99
C VAL A 121 -3.42 -12.91 -0.19
N ILE A 122 -2.33 -12.44 -0.77
CA ILE A 122 -1.56 -11.29 -0.27
C ILE A 122 -1.73 -10.17 -1.28
N VAL A 123 -2.22 -9.03 -0.84
CA VAL A 123 -2.39 -7.83 -1.68
C VAL A 123 -1.41 -6.76 -1.19
N ASN A 124 -0.46 -6.38 -2.03
CA ASN A 124 0.50 -5.33 -1.73
C ASN A 124 0.07 -4.03 -2.43
N VAL A 125 -0.22 -2.99 -1.64
CA VAL A 125 -0.58 -1.67 -2.14
C VAL A 125 0.70 -0.88 -2.40
N THR A 126 1.01 -0.65 -3.68
CA THR A 126 2.21 0.06 -4.12
C THR A 126 1.89 1.49 -4.55
N SER A 127 2.09 1.87 -5.80
CA SER A 127 1.79 3.22 -6.32
C SER A 127 1.94 3.24 -7.84
N SER A 128 1.18 4.08 -8.52
CA SER A 128 1.40 4.41 -9.94
C SER A 128 2.76 5.08 -10.23
N ALA A 129 3.45 5.60 -9.20
CA ALA A 129 4.83 6.09 -9.32
C ALA A 129 5.83 5.00 -9.74
N THR A 130 5.47 3.71 -9.61
CA THR A 130 6.26 2.59 -10.13
C THR A 130 6.08 2.39 -11.63
N LEU A 131 4.96 2.81 -12.19
CA LEU A 131 4.64 2.75 -13.63
C LEU A 131 5.22 3.95 -14.39
N ALA A 132 5.13 5.13 -13.80
CA ALA A 132 5.65 6.37 -14.34
C ALA A 132 6.39 7.14 -13.23
N PRO A 133 7.72 7.06 -13.18
CA PRO A 133 8.51 7.78 -12.17
C PRO A 133 8.25 9.28 -12.21
N MET A 134 8.03 9.86 -11.04
CA MET A 134 7.76 11.29 -10.89
C MET A 134 8.94 12.01 -10.23
N PRO A 135 9.13 13.31 -10.50
CA PRO A 135 10.18 14.10 -9.85
C PRO A 135 9.93 14.26 -8.34
N LEU A 136 11.01 14.46 -7.60
CA LEU A 136 11.02 14.74 -6.15
C LEU A 136 10.46 13.61 -5.26
N VAL A 137 10.29 12.41 -5.79
CA VAL A 137 9.81 11.22 -5.04
C VAL A 137 10.75 10.00 -5.22
N ALA A 138 12.01 10.23 -5.56
CA ALA A 138 12.95 9.16 -5.93
C ALA A 138 13.06 8.03 -4.87
N ALA A 139 13.27 8.36 -3.60
CA ALA A 139 13.40 7.36 -2.53
C ALA A 139 12.06 6.64 -2.26
N TYR A 140 10.93 7.35 -2.34
CA TYR A 140 9.61 6.75 -2.23
C TYR A 140 9.35 5.76 -3.38
N THR A 141 9.56 6.21 -4.62
CA THR A 141 9.42 5.35 -5.81
C THR A 141 10.29 4.10 -5.69
N ALA A 142 11.55 4.24 -5.31
CA ALA A 142 12.45 3.11 -5.09
C ALA A 142 11.91 2.11 -4.07
N SER A 143 11.36 2.59 -2.94
CA SER A 143 10.77 1.73 -1.91
C SER A 143 9.56 0.94 -2.41
N LYS A 144 8.71 1.54 -3.24
CA LYS A 144 7.54 0.90 -3.83
C LYS A 144 7.92 -0.05 -4.97
N THR A 145 8.90 0.32 -5.81
CA THR A 145 9.43 -0.54 -6.87
C THR A 145 10.09 -1.80 -6.30
N ALA A 146 10.76 -1.71 -5.15
CA ALA A 146 11.30 -2.89 -4.46
C ALA A 146 10.19 -3.92 -4.13
N ILE A 147 9.00 -3.47 -3.72
CA ILE A 147 7.86 -4.35 -3.47
C ILE A 147 7.26 -4.92 -4.76
N GLU A 148 7.33 -4.21 -5.86
CA GLU A 148 6.91 -4.75 -7.16
C GLU A 148 7.76 -5.95 -7.58
N GLY A 149 9.09 -5.80 -7.55
CA GLY A 149 10.01 -6.88 -7.84
C GLY A 149 9.85 -8.06 -6.88
N PHE A 150 9.78 -7.77 -5.57
CA PHE A 150 9.50 -8.77 -4.53
C PHE A 150 8.21 -9.55 -4.81
N THR A 151 7.12 -8.85 -5.11
CA THR A 151 5.81 -9.46 -5.34
C THR A 151 5.82 -10.34 -6.59
N GLY A 152 6.47 -9.87 -7.67
CA GLY A 152 6.61 -10.65 -8.90
C GLY A 152 7.34 -11.97 -8.69
N SER A 153 8.47 -11.95 -7.99
CA SER A 153 9.24 -13.16 -7.63
C SER A 153 8.44 -14.09 -6.72
N LEU A 154 7.85 -13.53 -5.66
CA LEU A 154 7.09 -14.29 -4.66
C LEU A 154 5.86 -14.98 -5.27
N ALA A 155 5.23 -14.39 -6.28
CA ALA A 155 4.09 -15.00 -6.97
C ALA A 155 4.45 -16.36 -7.59
N HIS A 156 5.67 -16.49 -8.13
CA HIS A 156 6.16 -17.77 -8.67
C HIS A 156 6.41 -18.81 -7.57
N GLU A 157 7.00 -18.39 -6.44
CA GLU A 157 7.26 -19.29 -5.30
C GLU A 157 5.96 -19.85 -4.71
N LEU A 158 4.93 -19.00 -4.59
CA LEU A 158 3.70 -19.34 -3.88
C LEU A 158 2.67 -20.06 -4.75
N GLN A 159 2.85 -20.07 -6.06
CA GLN A 159 1.96 -20.77 -6.99
C GLN A 159 1.82 -22.26 -6.64
N ALA A 160 2.92 -22.91 -6.23
CA ALA A 160 2.94 -24.30 -5.82
C ALA A 160 2.12 -24.59 -4.54
N PHE A 161 1.80 -23.56 -3.77
CA PHE A 161 1.10 -23.68 -2.49
C PHE A 161 -0.33 -23.14 -2.54
N GLY A 162 -0.86 -22.80 -3.72
CA GLY A 162 -2.21 -22.25 -3.86
C GLY A 162 -2.40 -20.87 -3.23
N VAL A 163 -1.31 -20.15 -2.91
CA VAL A 163 -1.33 -18.79 -2.38
C VAL A 163 -1.06 -17.80 -3.51
N ARG A 164 -1.89 -16.78 -3.62
CA ARG A 164 -1.77 -15.76 -4.67
C ARG A 164 -1.21 -14.47 -4.08
N VAL A 165 -0.43 -13.76 -4.87
CA VAL A 165 0.08 -12.44 -4.53
C VAL A 165 -0.37 -11.46 -5.60
N LYS A 166 -0.82 -10.27 -5.20
CA LYS A 166 -1.40 -9.25 -6.08
C LYS A 166 -0.80 -7.89 -5.76
N LEU A 167 -0.72 -7.03 -6.77
CA LEU A 167 -0.33 -5.63 -6.67
C LEU A 167 -1.56 -4.76 -6.89
N VAL A 168 -1.77 -3.79 -6.01
CA VAL A 168 -2.70 -2.67 -6.25
C VAL A 168 -1.88 -1.41 -6.37
N GLU A 169 -2.08 -0.67 -7.44
CA GLU A 169 -1.27 0.49 -7.84
C GLU A 169 -2.15 1.75 -7.87
N PRO A 170 -2.32 2.44 -6.72
CA PRO A 170 -3.07 3.68 -6.65
C PRO A 170 -2.41 4.79 -7.46
N GLY A 171 -3.22 5.60 -8.12
CA GLY A 171 -2.82 6.85 -8.73
C GLY A 171 -2.66 7.99 -7.72
N TYR A 172 -2.81 9.22 -8.18
CA TYR A 172 -2.69 10.42 -7.35
C TYR A 172 -3.94 10.62 -6.48
N GLY A 173 -3.77 10.50 -5.16
CA GLY A 173 -4.85 10.64 -4.17
C GLY A 173 -4.66 11.85 -3.25
N PRO A 174 -5.07 13.06 -3.69
CA PRO A 174 -4.86 14.29 -2.93
C PRO A 174 -5.67 14.38 -1.63
N SER A 175 -6.77 13.65 -1.53
CA SER A 175 -7.68 13.62 -0.36
C SER A 175 -7.14 12.84 0.82
N THR A 176 -6.08 12.06 0.62
CA THR A 176 -5.57 11.17 1.67
C THR A 176 -4.66 11.90 2.66
N GLN A 177 -4.59 11.40 3.90
CA GLN A 177 -3.60 11.84 4.89
C GLN A 177 -2.15 11.59 4.44
N PHE A 178 -1.95 10.78 3.40
CA PHE A 178 -0.65 10.55 2.79
C PHE A 178 -0.01 11.86 2.31
N SER A 179 -0.78 12.71 1.62
CA SER A 179 -0.32 14.03 1.16
C SER A 179 0.00 14.96 2.34
N GLN A 180 -0.81 14.95 3.41
CA GLN A 180 -0.59 15.76 4.61
C GLN A 180 0.65 15.27 5.38
N ASN A 181 0.79 13.96 5.57
CA ASN A 181 1.94 13.36 6.24
C ASN A 181 3.25 13.57 5.46
N THR A 182 3.17 13.64 4.14
CA THR A 182 4.30 13.97 3.27
C THR A 182 4.70 15.44 3.47
N GLY A 183 3.72 16.35 3.56
CA GLY A 183 3.96 17.78 3.78
C GLY A 183 4.76 18.08 5.07
N SER A 184 4.44 17.39 6.17
CA SER A 184 5.18 17.56 7.44
C SER A 184 6.65 17.08 7.38
N ARG A 185 7.02 16.30 6.37
CA ARG A 185 8.40 15.80 6.14
C ARG A 185 9.17 16.61 5.09
N LEU A 186 8.54 17.63 4.49
CA LEU A 186 9.16 18.48 3.46
C LEU A 186 10.12 19.52 4.01
N GLU A 187 10.07 19.80 5.31
CA GLU A 187 10.90 20.84 5.90
C GLU A 187 12.39 20.57 5.66
N GLY A 188 13.05 21.50 4.97
CA GLY A 188 14.47 21.38 4.60
C GLY A 188 14.79 20.47 3.41
N LEU A 189 13.80 19.75 2.83
CA LEU A 189 14.04 18.82 1.72
C LEU A 189 13.95 19.47 0.32
N ILE A 190 13.63 20.75 0.25
CA ILE A 190 13.68 21.55 -0.99
C ILE A 190 14.68 22.68 -0.80
N PRO A 191 15.98 22.48 -1.11
CA PRO A 191 16.97 23.53 -1.04
C PRO A 191 16.69 24.66 -2.03
N PRO A 192 17.19 25.87 -1.79
CA PRO A 192 16.94 27.03 -2.66
C PRO A 192 17.22 26.76 -4.15
N ALA A 193 18.23 25.97 -4.47
CA ALA A 193 18.56 25.57 -5.84
C ALA A 193 17.44 24.80 -6.54
N TYR A 194 16.58 24.12 -5.80
CA TYR A 194 15.44 23.36 -6.30
C TYR A 194 14.11 24.14 -6.25
N ALA A 195 14.07 25.33 -5.67
CA ALA A 195 12.81 26.02 -5.38
C ALA A 195 11.97 26.27 -6.64
N SER A 196 12.56 26.81 -7.71
CA SER A 196 11.86 27.07 -8.98
C SER A 196 11.37 25.78 -9.65
N TYR A 197 12.21 24.74 -9.65
CA TYR A 197 11.85 23.43 -10.19
C TYR A 197 10.71 22.79 -9.38
N ALA A 198 10.82 22.77 -8.06
CA ALA A 198 9.78 22.23 -7.18
C ALA A 198 8.45 22.97 -7.35
N GLN A 199 8.48 24.30 -7.52
CA GLN A 199 7.28 25.08 -7.76
C GLN A 199 6.58 24.65 -9.06
N SER A 200 7.33 24.42 -10.15
CA SER A 200 6.76 23.93 -11.40
C SER A 200 6.17 22.52 -11.28
N VAL A 201 6.84 21.63 -10.51
CA VAL A 201 6.34 20.28 -10.21
C VAL A 201 5.04 20.35 -9.41
N PHE A 202 5.00 21.15 -8.34
CA PHE A 202 3.78 21.31 -7.52
C PHE A 202 2.63 21.92 -8.30
N ALA A 203 2.89 22.88 -9.17
CA ALA A 203 1.86 23.48 -10.04
C ALA A 203 1.19 22.43 -10.93
N ALA A 204 1.93 21.45 -11.44
CA ALA A 204 1.38 20.35 -12.21
C ALA A 204 0.41 19.45 -11.40
N PHE A 205 0.58 19.36 -10.08
CA PHE A 205 -0.32 18.61 -9.20
C PHE A 205 -1.56 19.39 -8.76
N THR A 206 -1.63 20.70 -8.99
CA THR A 206 -2.80 21.51 -8.57
C THR A 206 -3.99 21.36 -9.50
N GLN A 207 -3.79 20.87 -10.73
CA GLN A 207 -4.86 20.67 -11.72
C GLN A 207 -4.71 19.28 -12.38
N PRO A 208 -4.84 18.18 -11.63
CA PRO A 208 -4.75 16.85 -12.21
C PRO A 208 -5.96 16.60 -13.13
N SER A 209 -5.72 15.97 -14.27
CA SER A 209 -6.79 15.56 -15.20
C SER A 209 -7.68 14.45 -14.64
N ALA A 210 -7.15 13.66 -13.72
CA ALA A 210 -7.85 12.62 -12.98
C ALA A 210 -7.17 12.40 -11.62
N VAL A 211 -7.94 11.92 -10.65
CA VAL A 211 -7.46 11.59 -9.30
C VAL A 211 -7.94 10.19 -8.91
N THR A 212 -7.23 9.60 -7.97
CA THR A 212 -7.62 8.32 -7.34
C THR A 212 -8.28 8.61 -6.00
N THR A 213 -9.49 8.08 -5.81
CA THR A 213 -10.22 8.18 -4.54
C THR A 213 -9.92 6.97 -3.64
N GLU A 214 -10.26 7.09 -2.36
CA GLU A 214 -10.18 5.98 -1.41
C GLU A 214 -11.08 4.82 -1.83
N ALA A 215 -12.24 5.11 -2.44
CA ALA A 215 -13.18 4.11 -2.95
C ALA A 215 -12.60 3.33 -4.15
N ASP A 216 -11.87 3.98 -5.06
CA ASP A 216 -11.21 3.33 -6.18
C ASP A 216 -10.19 2.30 -5.70
N VAL A 217 -9.41 2.67 -4.66
CA VAL A 217 -8.42 1.77 -4.09
C VAL A 217 -9.08 0.61 -3.33
N ALA A 218 -10.12 0.88 -2.55
CA ALA A 218 -10.86 -0.16 -1.83
C ALA A 218 -11.48 -1.18 -2.79
N ASP A 219 -12.05 -0.72 -3.92
CA ASP A 219 -12.56 -1.60 -4.97
C ASP A 219 -11.46 -2.40 -5.65
N ALA A 220 -10.33 -1.78 -6.00
CA ALA A 220 -9.20 -2.49 -6.60
C ALA A 220 -8.61 -3.56 -5.67
N VAL A 221 -8.49 -3.27 -4.36
CA VAL A 221 -8.07 -4.25 -3.35
C VAL A 221 -9.08 -5.39 -3.25
N TRP A 222 -10.38 -5.08 -3.28
CA TRP A 222 -11.42 -6.10 -3.27
C TRP A 222 -11.36 -7.01 -4.50
N ARG A 223 -11.21 -6.43 -5.70
CA ARG A 223 -11.05 -7.21 -6.94
C ARG A 223 -9.81 -8.08 -6.87
N ALA A 224 -8.67 -7.53 -6.47
CA ALA A 224 -7.41 -8.27 -6.30
C ALA A 224 -7.54 -9.43 -5.30
N ALA A 225 -8.19 -9.22 -4.16
CA ALA A 225 -8.40 -10.24 -3.12
C ALA A 225 -9.30 -11.39 -3.57
N ASN A 226 -10.24 -11.14 -4.49
CA ASN A 226 -11.19 -12.13 -4.99
C ASN A 226 -10.84 -12.67 -6.39
N ASP A 227 -9.81 -12.14 -7.03
CA ASP A 227 -9.35 -12.61 -8.34
C ASP A 227 -8.68 -13.99 -8.23
N SER A 228 -9.17 -14.93 -9.01
CA SER A 228 -8.63 -16.30 -9.09
C SER A 228 -7.67 -16.52 -10.26
N SER A 229 -7.52 -15.53 -11.12
CA SER A 229 -6.63 -15.58 -12.29
C SER A 229 -5.16 -15.34 -11.93
N GLN A 230 -4.29 -15.43 -12.91
CA GLN A 230 -2.87 -15.09 -12.79
C GLN A 230 -2.60 -13.58 -12.93
N GLN A 231 -3.62 -12.72 -13.02
CA GLN A 231 -3.44 -11.28 -13.08
C GLN A 231 -2.72 -10.81 -11.82
N LEU A 232 -1.58 -10.16 -12.02
CA LEU A 232 -0.73 -9.66 -10.91
C LEU A 232 -1.11 -8.23 -10.50
N ARG A 233 -1.40 -7.36 -11.48
CA ARG A 233 -1.49 -5.91 -11.33
C ARG A 233 -2.93 -5.41 -11.44
N PHE A 234 -3.33 -4.54 -10.50
CA PHE A 234 -4.65 -3.93 -10.39
C PHE A 234 -4.49 -2.41 -10.21
N PRO A 235 -4.40 -1.64 -11.30
CA PRO A 235 -4.35 -0.18 -11.19
C PRO A 235 -5.65 0.32 -10.56
N ALA A 236 -5.53 1.30 -9.65
CA ALA A 236 -6.65 1.88 -8.93
C ALA A 236 -6.75 3.38 -9.24
N GLY A 237 -7.93 3.79 -9.73
CA GLY A 237 -8.20 5.13 -10.22
C GLY A 237 -7.97 5.28 -11.72
N ALA A 238 -8.67 6.26 -12.33
CA ALA A 238 -8.64 6.47 -13.77
C ALA A 238 -7.24 6.88 -14.28
N ASP A 239 -6.52 7.66 -13.49
CA ASP A 239 -5.14 8.09 -13.78
C ASP A 239 -4.16 6.91 -13.76
N ALA A 240 -4.24 6.01 -12.79
CA ALA A 240 -3.41 4.80 -12.72
C ALA A 240 -3.71 3.85 -13.90
N VAL A 241 -4.98 3.70 -14.28
CA VAL A 241 -5.38 2.88 -15.43
C VAL A 241 -4.81 3.47 -16.74
N ALA A 242 -4.87 4.79 -16.92
CA ALA A 242 -4.29 5.46 -18.08
C ALA A 242 -2.77 5.26 -18.16
N LEU A 243 -2.06 5.41 -17.04
CA LEU A 243 -0.61 5.18 -16.95
C LEU A 243 -0.24 3.73 -17.27
N MET A 244 -0.98 2.75 -16.76
CA MET A 244 -0.75 1.33 -17.05
C MET A 244 -0.90 1.04 -18.55
N ASN A 245 -1.92 1.60 -19.19
CA ASN A 245 -2.15 1.39 -20.62
C ASN A 245 -1.02 2.02 -21.48
N SER A 246 -0.57 3.22 -21.12
CA SER A 246 0.56 3.88 -21.79
C SER A 246 1.86 3.09 -21.64
N HIS A 247 2.12 2.56 -20.45
CA HIS A 247 3.32 1.77 -20.18
C HIS A 247 3.34 0.46 -21.00
N ARG A 248 2.20 -0.22 -21.13
CA ARG A 248 2.08 -1.43 -21.96
C ARG A 248 2.32 -1.15 -23.43
N SER A 249 1.82 -0.03 -23.95
CA SER A 249 2.03 0.36 -25.34
C SER A 249 3.50 0.66 -25.67
N ALA A 250 4.24 1.24 -24.72
CA ALA A 250 5.66 1.55 -24.89
C ALA A 250 6.61 0.32 -24.81
N THR A 251 6.16 -0.77 -24.16
CA THR A 251 6.97 -1.99 -24.02
C THR A 251 6.70 -3.02 -25.11
N CYS A 252 5.67 -2.84 -25.93
CA CYS A 252 5.32 -3.73 -27.06
C CYS A 252 5.74 -3.18 -28.43
N GLY A 253 6.39 -2.04 -28.51
CA GLY A 253 6.98 -1.44 -29.71
C GLY A 253 8.50 -1.48 -29.68
#